data_0dfde6d145719cc903b9be1a13ac0701
#
_entry.id   0dfde6d145719cc903b9be1a13ac0701
#
_cell.length_a   1.000
_cell.length_b   1.000
_cell.length_c   1.000
_cell.angle_alpha   90.00
_cell.angle_beta   90.00
_cell.angle_gamma   90.00
#
_symmetry.space_group_name_H-M   'P 1'
#
loop_
_entity.id
_entity.type
_entity.pdbx_description
1 polymer ?
#
loop_
_entity_poly.entity_id
_entity_poly.type
_entity_poly.pdbx_seq_one_letter_code
_entity_poly.pdbx_strand_id
1 'polypeptide(L)'
;MKNKLFTGLLISFVAGMVFCGTNSYARTGDDKIAGGVYVDEVNVSGMTKEEAIIAIDEYIAGKAEEKITLTVVDKELEVSRGDLGIDWDNPEVLDDALALGKNGNLIKRYKALKDLEFDNKVYDLTYTADEELVQTVVGKCTKYNQKAVNVGLKKTSSGFQVIEGKQGILVDETAAVDVILDFVEEDFANGGTVVEIPTVISEPLGSAEELGKIKDVLGSFKTSFKSSNTERSMNVTTGTKHINGTVLYPGEVFSTYEYVTPFSEENGYAMAGSYLNGKVVDSIGGGICQVSSTLYNAVLNAELEIVERSPHSMMVTYVQASADAAIAGTYKDFKFKNSTDAPIYIEGYTTDGKQVVFNIYGQETRPSNRTIKFTNKVLESTPAGTKLYADAAQGIGYRHVESGHNGCRAELYKEVYINGVLESSTRVNKSNYQVSDRCVYYGINGDPGVSAQLQHYIAAGNEAGANAVIGQ
;
A
#
# COMPACT_ATOMS: atom_id res chain seq x y z
N MET A 1 0.04 -3.26 27.85
CA MET A 1 -0.59 -3.73 29.10
C MET A 1 -1.42 -2.62 29.69
N LYS A 2 -2.71 -2.70 29.53
CA LYS A 2 -3.81 -2.31 30.44
C LYS A 2 -5.10 -2.42 29.64
N ASN A 3 -5.76 -3.56 29.84
CA ASN A 3 -7.14 -3.83 29.41
C ASN A 3 -8.08 -2.83 30.10
N LYS A 4 -8.99 -2.24 29.33
CA LYS A 4 -10.26 -1.75 29.86
C LYS A 4 -11.37 -2.52 29.18
N LEU A 5 -11.96 -3.44 29.92
CA LEU A 5 -13.28 -4.02 29.68
C LEU A 5 -14.30 -2.89 29.64
N PHE A 6 -15.07 -2.81 28.56
CA PHE A 6 -16.35 -2.11 28.55
C PHE A 6 -17.44 -3.16 28.89
N THR A 7 -17.98 -3.02 30.07
CA THR A 7 -19.11 -3.81 30.55
C THR A 7 -20.38 -3.21 29.96
N GLY A 8 -21.07 -3.97 29.13
CA GLY A 8 -22.38 -3.61 28.63
C GLY A 8 -23.41 -3.56 29.80
N LEU A 9 -24.16 -2.49 29.84
CA LEU A 9 -25.37 -2.41 30.65
C LEU A 9 -26.58 -2.35 29.73
N LEU A 10 -27.23 -3.49 29.59
CA LEU A 10 -28.56 -3.61 29.02
C LEU A 10 -29.54 -2.98 30.01
N ILE A 11 -30.23 -1.91 29.63
CA ILE A 11 -31.43 -1.49 30.34
C ILE A 11 -32.58 -1.41 29.34
N SER A 12 -33.36 -2.50 29.33
CA SER A 12 -34.73 -2.49 28.87
C SER A 12 -35.58 -1.84 29.95
N PHE A 13 -36.36 -0.85 29.63
CA PHE A 13 -37.74 -0.87 30.10
C PHE A 13 -38.63 0.20 29.45
N VAL A 14 -39.56 -0.28 28.71
CA VAL A 14 -40.81 0.40 28.32
C VAL A 14 -41.65 0.60 29.57
N ALA A 15 -42.12 1.80 29.78
CA ALA A 15 -43.33 2.03 30.59
C ALA A 15 -44.08 3.25 30.09
N GLY A 16 -45.02 3.00 29.18
CA GLY A 16 -46.08 3.94 28.90
C GLY A 16 -46.88 4.22 30.16
N MET A 17 -46.86 5.45 30.63
CA MET A 17 -47.85 5.96 31.58
C MET A 17 -48.67 7.00 30.86
N VAL A 18 -49.86 6.59 30.41
CA VAL A 18 -50.95 7.53 30.11
C VAL A 18 -51.36 8.16 31.43
N PHE A 19 -50.95 9.42 31.64
CA PHE A 19 -51.52 10.24 32.71
C PHE A 19 -52.66 11.10 32.13
N CYS A 20 -53.91 10.65 32.37
CA CYS A 20 -55.04 11.54 32.38
C CYS A 20 -54.92 12.38 33.68
N GLY A 21 -54.27 13.53 33.58
CA GLY A 21 -54.16 14.48 34.71
C GLY A 21 -55.07 15.67 34.50
N THR A 22 -55.98 15.83 35.43
CA THR A 22 -56.81 17.00 35.64
C THR A 22 -56.00 18.28 35.65
N ASN A 23 -56.43 19.31 34.89
CA ASN A 23 -55.86 20.64 34.85
C ASN A 23 -55.77 21.30 36.24
N SER A 24 -54.65 21.12 36.90
CA SER A 24 -54.25 21.95 38.03
C SER A 24 -53.37 23.07 37.49
N TYR A 25 -53.85 24.30 37.53
CA TYR A 25 -52.99 25.47 37.27
C TYR A 25 -51.94 25.56 38.41
N ALA A 26 -50.93 24.74 38.32
CA ALA A 26 -49.73 24.90 39.09
C ALA A 26 -49.00 26.13 38.54
N ARG A 27 -48.73 27.11 39.36
CA ARG A 27 -47.81 28.21 39.12
C ARG A 27 -46.49 27.56 38.75
N THR A 28 -46.14 27.50 37.43
CA THR A 28 -44.83 27.07 37.00
C THR A 28 -43.81 27.97 37.67
N GLY A 29 -42.80 27.44 38.33
CA GLY A 29 -41.70 28.23 38.85
C GLY A 29 -41.06 29.03 37.71
N ASP A 30 -40.45 30.15 38.01
CA ASP A 30 -39.81 31.01 36.97
C ASP A 30 -38.72 30.30 36.16
N ASP A 31 -38.31 29.08 36.58
CA ASP A 31 -37.27 28.22 36.02
C ASP A 31 -37.77 27.10 35.10
N LYS A 32 -39.09 26.98 34.85
CA LYS A 32 -39.68 25.91 34.02
C LYS A 32 -40.33 26.44 32.75
N ILE A 33 -40.19 25.67 31.65
CA ILE A 33 -40.80 25.94 30.34
C ILE A 33 -42.33 25.77 30.45
N ALA A 34 -43.07 26.60 29.72
CA ALA A 34 -44.54 26.56 29.72
C ALA A 34 -45.06 25.25 29.08
N GLY A 35 -46.31 24.87 29.42
CA GLY A 35 -46.98 23.73 28.79
C GLY A 35 -47.28 24.01 27.33
N GLY A 36 -47.23 22.98 26.47
CA GLY A 36 -47.48 23.09 25.02
C GLY A 36 -46.26 23.56 24.21
N VAL A 37 -45.05 23.46 24.76
CA VAL A 37 -43.80 23.81 24.07
C VAL A 37 -43.03 22.58 23.70
N TYR A 38 -42.58 22.55 22.45
CA TYR A 38 -41.74 21.48 21.86
C TYR A 38 -40.47 22.08 21.25
N VAL A 39 -39.43 21.28 21.21
CA VAL A 39 -38.23 21.52 20.41
C VAL A 39 -38.10 20.33 19.45
N ASP A 40 -38.26 20.57 18.15
CA ASP A 40 -38.57 19.54 17.16
C ASP A 40 -39.69 18.60 17.65
N GLU A 41 -39.39 17.30 17.77
CA GLU A 41 -40.33 16.29 18.28
C GLU A 41 -40.30 16.14 19.82
N VAL A 42 -39.38 16.81 20.50
CA VAL A 42 -39.19 16.68 21.95
C VAL A 42 -40.13 17.57 22.71
N ASN A 43 -41.02 17.01 23.53
CA ASN A 43 -41.89 17.77 24.42
C ASN A 43 -41.09 18.24 25.65
N VAL A 44 -40.79 19.53 25.70
CA VAL A 44 -40.03 20.17 26.79
C VAL A 44 -40.91 20.89 27.83
N SER A 45 -42.24 20.70 27.75
CA SER A 45 -43.21 21.30 28.68
C SER A 45 -42.94 20.95 30.13
N GLY A 46 -42.83 21.96 30.99
CA GLY A 46 -42.61 21.78 32.43
C GLY A 46 -41.18 21.39 32.84
N MET A 47 -40.27 21.31 31.91
CA MET A 47 -38.85 21.05 32.15
C MET A 47 -38.09 22.33 32.52
N THR A 48 -37.01 22.23 33.27
CA THR A 48 -35.99 23.25 33.34
C THR A 48 -35.14 23.25 32.07
N LYS A 49 -34.29 24.24 31.86
CA LYS A 49 -33.40 24.29 30.71
C LYS A 49 -32.46 23.08 30.70
N GLU A 50 -31.90 22.68 31.85
CA GLU A 50 -31.02 21.55 31.99
C GLU A 50 -31.73 20.21 31.72
N GLU A 51 -32.98 20.04 32.19
CA GLU A 51 -33.80 18.87 31.91
C GLU A 51 -34.14 18.77 30.41
N ALA A 52 -34.39 19.90 29.74
CA ALA A 52 -34.67 19.95 28.30
C ALA A 52 -33.45 19.62 27.46
N ILE A 53 -32.25 20.10 27.85
CA ILE A 53 -30.96 19.69 27.18
C ILE A 53 -30.82 18.20 27.24
N ILE A 54 -30.93 17.57 28.40
CA ILE A 54 -30.83 16.13 28.58
C ILE A 54 -31.82 15.36 27.68
N ALA A 55 -33.07 15.86 27.62
CA ALA A 55 -34.09 15.22 26.79
C ALA A 55 -33.83 15.35 25.28
N ILE A 56 -33.24 16.45 24.84
CA ILE A 56 -32.80 16.65 23.46
C ILE A 56 -31.59 15.77 23.14
N ASP A 57 -30.60 15.73 24.02
CA ASP A 57 -29.40 14.85 23.85
C ASP A 57 -29.79 13.35 23.76
N GLU A 58 -30.75 12.90 24.60
CA GLU A 58 -31.30 11.54 24.52
C GLU A 58 -32.05 11.29 23.21
N TYR A 59 -32.79 12.27 22.70
CA TYR A 59 -33.46 12.18 21.42
C TYR A 59 -32.47 12.06 20.25
N ILE A 60 -31.43 12.92 20.22
CA ILE A 60 -30.35 12.85 19.22
C ILE A 60 -29.63 11.53 19.28
N ALA A 61 -29.23 11.08 20.48
CA ALA A 61 -28.57 9.78 20.69
C ALA A 61 -29.45 8.61 20.22
N GLY A 62 -30.77 8.69 20.43
CA GLY A 62 -31.73 7.69 19.94
C GLY A 62 -31.81 7.57 18.43
N LYS A 63 -31.39 8.61 17.70
CA LYS A 63 -31.36 8.64 16.23
C LYS A 63 -29.98 8.35 15.62
N ALA A 64 -28.96 8.06 16.42
CA ALA A 64 -27.58 7.86 15.95
C ALA A 64 -27.43 6.76 14.88
N GLU A 65 -28.31 5.76 14.86
CA GLU A 65 -28.30 4.66 13.88
C GLU A 65 -29.07 4.97 12.58
N GLU A 66 -29.74 6.12 12.48
CA GLU A 66 -30.42 6.52 11.24
C GLU A 66 -29.44 6.69 10.10
N LYS A 67 -29.82 6.24 8.90
CA LYS A 67 -28.94 6.14 7.73
C LYS A 67 -29.00 7.38 6.86
N ILE A 68 -27.80 7.75 6.38
CA ILE A 68 -27.57 8.75 5.33
C ILE A 68 -26.85 8.04 4.20
N THR A 69 -27.24 8.24 2.97
CA THR A 69 -26.64 7.65 1.78
C THR A 69 -25.72 8.67 1.11
N LEU A 70 -24.44 8.33 1.01
CA LEU A 70 -23.46 9.10 0.24
C LEU A 70 -23.33 8.48 -1.14
N THR A 71 -23.63 9.24 -2.19
CA THR A 71 -23.57 8.76 -3.58
C THR A 71 -22.28 9.27 -4.24
N VAL A 72 -21.44 8.34 -4.69
CA VAL A 72 -20.22 8.61 -5.46
C VAL A 72 -20.42 8.11 -6.88
N VAL A 73 -20.77 8.96 -7.81
CA VAL A 73 -21.15 8.64 -9.20
C VAL A 73 -22.34 7.65 -9.24
N ASP A 74 -22.06 6.35 -9.39
CA ASP A 74 -23.03 5.26 -9.45
C ASP A 74 -22.96 4.32 -8.23
N LYS A 75 -22.20 4.68 -7.23
CA LYS A 75 -21.95 3.88 -6.01
C LYS A 75 -22.53 4.57 -4.79
N GLU A 76 -23.03 3.77 -3.89
CA GLU A 76 -23.62 4.24 -2.65
C GLU A 76 -22.81 3.73 -1.45
N LEU A 77 -22.68 4.60 -0.45
CA LEU A 77 -22.13 4.30 0.86
C LEU A 77 -23.14 4.74 1.91
N GLU A 78 -23.70 3.78 2.63
CA GLU A 78 -24.53 4.08 3.79
C GLU A 78 -23.63 4.38 5.00
N VAL A 79 -23.93 5.47 5.68
CA VAL A 79 -23.34 5.88 6.95
C VAL A 79 -24.46 6.20 7.94
N SER A 80 -24.17 6.13 9.24
CA SER A 80 -25.13 6.54 10.27
C SER A 80 -24.91 8.01 10.65
N ARG A 81 -25.91 8.63 11.32
CA ARG A 81 -25.75 9.95 11.94
C ARG A 81 -24.55 9.98 12.91
N GLY A 82 -24.40 8.91 13.70
CA GLY A 82 -23.27 8.78 14.63
C GLY A 82 -21.91 8.69 13.93
N ASP A 83 -21.82 8.12 12.71
CA ASP A 83 -20.58 8.09 11.91
C ASP A 83 -20.14 9.51 11.49
N LEU A 84 -21.06 10.46 11.34
CA LEU A 84 -20.81 11.85 11.00
C LEU A 84 -20.70 12.75 12.24
N GLY A 85 -21.00 12.22 13.43
CA GLY A 85 -21.03 13.00 14.66
C GLY A 85 -22.08 14.11 14.65
N ILE A 86 -23.27 13.84 14.07
CA ILE A 86 -24.34 14.83 13.98
C ILE A 86 -24.89 15.10 15.37
N ASP A 87 -24.88 16.36 15.76
CA ASP A 87 -25.37 16.89 17.02
C ASP A 87 -26.14 18.19 16.77
N TRP A 88 -26.76 18.75 17.80
CA TRP A 88 -27.44 20.05 17.72
C TRP A 88 -26.57 21.16 18.29
N ASP A 89 -26.74 22.41 17.76
CA ASP A 89 -25.82 23.51 18.09
C ASP A 89 -26.51 24.85 18.48
N ASN A 90 -27.86 24.88 18.62
CA ASN A 90 -28.59 26.10 18.96
C ASN A 90 -29.26 26.07 20.38
N PRO A 91 -28.46 25.92 21.48
CA PRO A 91 -29.01 25.84 22.83
C PRO A 91 -29.77 27.09 23.29
N GLU A 92 -29.64 28.24 22.60
CA GLU A 92 -30.39 29.47 22.84
C GLU A 92 -31.89 29.29 22.56
N VAL A 93 -32.31 28.34 21.75
CA VAL A 93 -33.72 28.02 21.51
C VAL A 93 -34.44 27.70 22.83
N LEU A 94 -33.73 27.13 23.79
CA LEU A 94 -34.29 26.84 25.12
C LEU A 94 -34.47 28.10 25.99
N ASP A 95 -33.65 29.13 25.74
CA ASP A 95 -33.84 30.43 26.40
C ASP A 95 -35.13 31.10 25.90
N ASP A 96 -35.42 31.01 24.63
CA ASP A 96 -36.66 31.49 24.02
C ASP A 96 -37.87 30.66 24.52
N ALA A 97 -37.73 29.33 24.57
CA ALA A 97 -38.76 28.44 25.11
C ALA A 97 -39.04 28.74 26.60
N LEU A 98 -38.00 28.98 27.38
CA LEU A 98 -38.15 29.33 28.80
C LEU A 98 -38.78 30.72 29.02
N ALA A 99 -38.50 31.69 28.13
CA ALA A 99 -39.01 33.05 28.21
C ALA A 99 -40.47 33.15 27.78
N LEU A 100 -41.01 32.14 27.09
CA LEU A 100 -42.37 32.16 26.55
C LEU A 100 -43.43 32.21 27.68
N GLY A 101 -44.32 33.19 27.58
CA GLY A 101 -45.34 33.44 28.62
C GLY A 101 -44.85 34.14 29.87
N LYS A 102 -43.55 34.48 29.98
CA LYS A 102 -42.94 35.13 31.14
C LYS A 102 -42.63 36.62 30.92
N ASN A 103 -42.45 37.03 29.67
CA ASN A 103 -42.02 38.36 29.30
C ASN A 103 -43.21 39.28 28.95
N GLY A 104 -43.11 40.56 29.33
CA GLY A 104 -44.10 41.57 29.04
C GLY A 104 -45.14 41.83 30.18
N ASN A 105 -46.18 42.59 29.88
CA ASN A 105 -47.23 42.87 30.86
C ASN A 105 -48.15 41.65 31.07
N LEU A 106 -48.96 41.69 32.14
CA LEU A 106 -49.82 40.57 32.55
C LEU A 106 -50.71 40.03 31.43
N ILE A 107 -51.29 40.97 30.63
CA ILE A 107 -52.22 40.65 29.54
C ILE A 107 -51.46 39.88 28.42
N LYS A 108 -50.27 40.34 28.05
CA LYS A 108 -49.40 39.68 27.02
C LYS A 108 -49.00 38.31 27.47
N ARG A 109 -48.57 38.14 28.71
CA ARG A 109 -48.20 36.85 29.32
C ARG A 109 -49.37 35.87 29.35
N TYR A 110 -50.56 36.36 29.80
CA TYR A 110 -51.76 35.54 29.83
C TYR A 110 -52.17 35.06 28.43
N LYS A 111 -52.14 35.99 27.43
CA LYS A 111 -52.44 35.63 26.05
C LYS A 111 -51.50 34.55 25.51
N ALA A 112 -50.19 34.71 25.67
CA ALA A 112 -49.20 33.75 25.20
C ALA A 112 -49.43 32.37 25.80
N LEU A 113 -49.74 32.27 27.11
CA LEU A 113 -50.04 30.99 27.74
C LEU A 113 -51.39 30.39 27.31
N LYS A 114 -52.39 31.27 27.00
CA LYS A 114 -53.66 30.80 26.46
C LYS A 114 -53.58 30.32 25.03
N ASP A 115 -52.75 30.92 24.20
CA ASP A 115 -52.53 30.50 22.83
C ASP A 115 -51.93 29.07 22.81
N LEU A 116 -51.05 28.72 23.76
CA LEU A 116 -50.45 27.37 23.92
C LEU A 116 -51.47 26.28 24.32
N GLU A 117 -52.62 26.61 24.86
CA GLU A 117 -53.71 25.65 25.12
C GLU A 117 -54.40 25.16 23.84
N PHE A 118 -54.32 25.95 22.75
CA PHE A 118 -54.99 25.71 21.47
C PHE A 118 -54.02 25.24 20.40
N ASP A 119 -52.74 25.70 20.46
CA ASP A 119 -51.73 25.39 19.48
C ASP A 119 -50.37 25.30 20.16
N ASN A 120 -49.67 24.20 19.91
CA ASN A 120 -48.31 23.97 20.44
C ASN A 120 -47.30 24.90 19.79
N LYS A 121 -46.40 25.45 20.56
CA LYS A 121 -45.22 26.13 20.00
C LYS A 121 -44.10 25.14 19.80
N VAL A 122 -43.67 24.96 18.55
CA VAL A 122 -42.49 24.19 18.17
C VAL A 122 -41.37 25.15 17.87
N TYR A 123 -40.19 24.85 18.36
CA TYR A 123 -38.92 25.47 18.02
C TYR A 123 -38.08 24.44 17.26
N ASP A 124 -37.40 24.87 16.21
CA ASP A 124 -36.60 24.00 15.36
C ASP A 124 -35.16 23.89 15.92
N LEU A 125 -34.59 22.70 15.90
CA LEU A 125 -33.15 22.49 16.13
C LEU A 125 -32.37 22.84 14.89
N THR A 126 -31.17 23.37 15.08
CA THR A 126 -30.12 23.39 14.05
C THR A 126 -29.10 22.31 14.35
N TYR A 127 -28.53 21.76 13.31
CA TYR A 127 -27.62 20.59 13.40
C TYR A 127 -26.25 20.96 12.90
N THR A 128 -25.24 20.33 13.49
CA THR A 128 -23.85 20.39 13.08
C THR A 128 -23.28 18.99 12.99
N ALA A 129 -22.12 18.82 12.33
CA ALA A 129 -21.39 17.54 12.27
C ALA A 129 -19.95 17.71 12.74
N ASP A 130 -19.36 16.63 13.23
CA ASP A 130 -17.95 16.59 13.62
C ASP A 130 -17.08 16.49 12.37
N GLU A 131 -16.30 17.54 12.07
CA GLU A 131 -15.45 17.62 10.87
C GLU A 131 -14.42 16.48 10.78
N GLU A 132 -13.82 16.02 11.89
CA GLU A 132 -12.85 14.91 11.88
C GLU A 132 -13.54 13.58 11.52
N LEU A 133 -14.76 13.37 12.02
CA LEU A 133 -15.56 12.20 11.67
C LEU A 133 -16.03 12.27 10.21
N VAL A 134 -16.46 13.44 9.73
CA VAL A 134 -16.81 13.67 8.32
C VAL A 134 -15.61 13.38 7.42
N GLN A 135 -14.40 13.86 7.73
CA GLN A 135 -13.17 13.56 6.98
C GLN A 135 -12.90 12.05 6.96
N THR A 136 -13.13 11.36 8.09
CA THR A 136 -12.98 9.90 8.16
C THR A 136 -13.96 9.18 7.24
N VAL A 137 -15.19 9.64 7.17
CA VAL A 137 -16.23 9.10 6.29
C VAL A 137 -15.90 9.38 4.81
N VAL A 138 -15.47 10.59 4.47
CA VAL A 138 -15.01 10.95 3.12
C VAL A 138 -13.84 10.06 2.69
N GLY A 139 -12.90 9.79 3.60
CA GLY A 139 -11.84 8.82 3.37
C GLY A 139 -12.34 7.42 2.98
N LYS A 140 -13.50 6.96 3.53
CA LYS A 140 -14.13 5.70 3.11
C LYS A 140 -14.70 5.76 1.69
N CYS A 141 -15.10 6.94 1.19
CA CYS A 141 -15.60 7.14 -0.17
C CYS A 141 -14.51 6.93 -1.22
N THR A 142 -13.23 7.18 -0.89
CA THR A 142 -12.10 7.02 -1.82
C THR A 142 -11.91 5.59 -2.33
N LYS A 143 -12.51 4.58 -1.69
CA LYS A 143 -12.53 3.20 -2.21
C LYS A 143 -13.19 3.08 -3.59
N TYR A 144 -14.01 4.06 -3.95
CA TYR A 144 -14.69 4.13 -5.25
C TYR A 144 -13.88 4.90 -6.31
N ASN A 145 -12.73 5.44 -5.95
CA ASN A 145 -11.84 6.11 -6.89
C ASN A 145 -11.43 5.17 -8.03
N GLN A 146 -11.59 5.65 -9.25
CA GLN A 146 -11.10 5.01 -10.46
C GLN A 146 -9.91 5.81 -10.97
N LYS A 147 -8.70 5.23 -10.84
CA LYS A 147 -7.49 5.90 -11.35
C LYS A 147 -7.52 5.97 -12.86
N ALA A 148 -7.01 7.06 -13.42
CA ALA A 148 -6.78 7.16 -14.85
C ALA A 148 -5.82 6.06 -15.32
N VAL A 149 -6.08 5.52 -16.52
CA VAL A 149 -5.16 4.62 -17.21
C VAL A 149 -4.41 5.43 -18.25
N ASN A 150 -3.11 5.59 -18.09
CA ASN A 150 -2.27 6.37 -18.99
C ASN A 150 -2.28 5.78 -20.40
N VAL A 151 -2.04 6.64 -21.40
CA VAL A 151 -1.82 6.20 -22.78
C VAL A 151 -0.60 5.28 -22.80
N GLY A 152 -0.72 4.11 -23.42
CA GLY A 152 0.30 3.07 -23.41
C GLY A 152 0.83 2.73 -24.80
N LEU A 153 1.86 1.87 -24.81
CA LEU A 153 2.40 1.28 -26.03
C LEU A 153 2.41 -0.23 -25.94
N LYS A 154 2.13 -0.88 -27.06
CA LYS A 154 2.38 -2.30 -27.25
C LYS A 154 3.37 -2.50 -28.37
N LYS A 155 4.47 -3.20 -28.10
CA LYS A 155 5.41 -3.56 -29.16
C LYS A 155 4.86 -4.72 -29.97
N THR A 156 4.94 -4.60 -31.30
CA THR A 156 4.54 -5.59 -32.31
C THR A 156 5.71 -5.90 -33.21
N SER A 157 5.57 -6.88 -34.10
CA SER A 157 6.59 -7.19 -35.11
C SER A 157 6.83 -6.05 -36.11
N SER A 158 5.86 -5.15 -36.28
CA SER A 158 5.92 -4.00 -37.19
C SER A 158 6.29 -2.67 -36.52
N GLY A 159 6.55 -2.67 -35.19
CA GLY A 159 6.85 -1.45 -34.43
C GLY A 159 5.97 -1.30 -33.20
N PHE A 160 5.67 -0.07 -32.81
CA PHE A 160 4.83 0.24 -31.66
C PHE A 160 3.39 0.56 -32.07
N GLN A 161 2.44 0.06 -31.30
CA GLN A 161 1.02 0.40 -31.39
C GLN A 161 0.61 1.18 -30.13
N VAL A 162 -0.03 2.33 -30.30
CA VAL A 162 -0.56 3.12 -29.19
C VAL A 162 -1.80 2.45 -28.62
N ILE A 163 -1.90 2.40 -27.30
CA ILE A 163 -3.08 1.99 -26.54
C ILE A 163 -3.64 3.25 -25.91
N GLU A 164 -4.91 3.56 -26.22
CA GLU A 164 -5.58 4.74 -25.68
C GLU A 164 -5.71 4.67 -24.15
N GLY A 165 -5.51 5.81 -23.51
CA GLY A 165 -5.73 5.98 -22.09
C GLY A 165 -7.22 6.04 -21.73
N LYS A 166 -7.52 5.97 -20.46
CA LYS A 166 -8.89 6.15 -19.92
C LYS A 166 -8.86 7.17 -18.79
N GLN A 167 -9.80 8.08 -18.80
CA GLN A 167 -10.02 9.01 -17.70
C GLN A 167 -10.36 8.24 -16.43
N GLY A 168 -9.88 8.76 -15.32
CA GLY A 168 -10.26 8.33 -13.97
C GLY A 168 -11.27 9.29 -13.35
N ILE A 169 -11.88 8.86 -12.26
CA ILE A 169 -12.79 9.67 -11.44
C ILE A 169 -12.31 9.52 -10.00
N LEU A 170 -12.02 10.64 -9.35
CA LEU A 170 -11.55 10.67 -7.97
C LEU A 170 -12.53 11.48 -7.13
N VAL A 171 -12.75 11.09 -5.89
CA VAL A 171 -13.46 11.90 -4.90
C VAL A 171 -12.68 13.19 -4.68
N ASP A 172 -13.34 14.33 -4.75
CA ASP A 172 -12.80 15.61 -4.27
C ASP A 172 -12.99 15.65 -2.76
N GLU A 173 -11.97 15.21 -2.02
CA GLU A 173 -12.08 15.05 -0.56
C GLU A 173 -12.39 16.38 0.15
N THR A 174 -11.84 17.49 -0.34
CA THR A 174 -12.10 18.80 0.28
C THR A 174 -13.54 19.25 0.04
N ALA A 175 -13.97 19.23 -1.21
CA ALA A 175 -15.34 19.62 -1.54
C ALA A 175 -16.37 18.64 -0.96
N ALA A 176 -16.01 17.36 -0.76
CA ALA A 176 -16.89 16.36 -0.15
C ALA A 176 -17.14 16.65 1.34
N VAL A 177 -16.13 17.11 2.07
CA VAL A 177 -16.31 17.54 3.47
C VAL A 177 -17.26 18.72 3.52
N ASP A 178 -17.02 19.77 2.72
CA ASP A 178 -17.85 20.96 2.69
C ASP A 178 -19.32 20.61 2.38
N VAL A 179 -19.55 19.79 1.34
CA VAL A 179 -20.91 19.37 0.93
C VAL A 179 -21.63 18.56 2.02
N ILE A 180 -20.93 17.72 2.78
CA ILE A 180 -21.56 16.97 3.89
C ILE A 180 -21.90 17.91 5.05
N LEU A 181 -21.02 18.86 5.38
CA LEU A 181 -21.29 19.85 6.43
C LEU A 181 -22.50 20.74 6.05
N ASP A 182 -22.50 21.29 4.83
CA ASP A 182 -23.61 22.09 4.30
C ASP A 182 -24.93 21.30 4.31
N PHE A 183 -24.89 20.02 3.90
CA PHE A 183 -26.07 19.15 3.95
C PHE A 183 -26.62 19.01 5.36
N VAL A 184 -25.76 18.86 6.37
CA VAL A 184 -26.20 18.71 7.77
C VAL A 184 -26.82 20.00 8.27
N GLU A 185 -26.29 21.15 7.89
CA GLU A 185 -26.82 22.46 8.31
C GLU A 185 -28.14 22.81 7.61
N GLU A 186 -28.28 22.50 6.31
CA GLU A 186 -29.39 23.02 5.49
C GLU A 186 -30.47 21.99 5.19
N ASP A 187 -30.09 20.77 4.77
CA ASP A 187 -31.03 19.79 4.23
C ASP A 187 -31.47 18.73 5.24
N PHE A 188 -30.59 18.40 6.19
CA PHE A 188 -30.84 17.33 7.14
C PHE A 188 -32.04 17.61 8.07
N ALA A 189 -32.16 18.82 8.57
CA ALA A 189 -33.33 19.29 9.36
C ALA A 189 -34.65 19.14 8.59
N ASN A 190 -34.60 19.16 7.25
CA ASN A 190 -35.75 19.02 6.36
C ASN A 190 -36.01 17.57 5.91
N GLY A 191 -35.34 16.58 6.52
CA GLY A 191 -35.51 15.16 6.24
C GLY A 191 -34.66 14.62 5.06
N GLY A 192 -33.62 15.35 4.67
CA GLY A 192 -32.64 14.89 3.69
C GLY A 192 -31.91 13.61 4.16
N THR A 193 -31.73 12.65 3.27
CA THR A 193 -31.05 11.38 3.57
C THR A 193 -30.03 10.99 2.52
N VAL A 194 -29.84 11.79 1.46
CA VAL A 194 -28.92 11.48 0.34
C VAL A 194 -28.02 12.67 0.08
N VAL A 195 -26.73 12.43 -0.02
CA VAL A 195 -25.69 13.42 -0.35
C VAL A 195 -24.93 12.96 -1.58
N GLU A 196 -24.86 13.80 -2.61
CA GLU A 196 -24.00 13.56 -3.76
C GLU A 196 -22.58 14.04 -3.46
N ILE A 197 -21.63 13.11 -3.46
CA ILE A 197 -20.22 13.39 -3.19
C ILE A 197 -19.54 13.92 -4.45
N PRO A 198 -18.95 15.10 -4.40
CA PRO A 198 -18.26 15.70 -5.54
C PRO A 198 -17.04 14.88 -5.97
N THR A 199 -16.83 14.82 -7.29
CA THR A 199 -15.72 14.10 -7.90
C THR A 199 -15.01 14.96 -8.92
N VAL A 200 -13.72 14.68 -9.13
CA VAL A 200 -12.88 15.30 -10.15
C VAL A 200 -12.44 14.28 -11.17
N ILE A 201 -12.34 14.70 -12.43
CA ILE A 201 -11.80 13.87 -13.49
C ILE A 201 -10.27 13.85 -13.38
N SER A 202 -9.70 12.65 -13.33
CA SER A 202 -8.26 12.43 -13.45
C SER A 202 -7.93 12.12 -14.90
N GLU A 203 -7.23 13.01 -15.58
CA GLU A 203 -6.86 12.80 -16.97
C GLU A 203 -5.72 11.78 -17.10
N PRO A 204 -5.74 10.92 -18.15
CA PRO A 204 -4.63 10.03 -18.43
C PRO A 204 -3.41 10.83 -18.86
N LEU A 205 -2.22 10.42 -18.42
CA LEU A 205 -0.97 10.97 -18.91
C LEU A 205 -0.68 10.48 -20.31
N GLY A 206 -0.07 11.37 -21.11
CA GLY A 206 0.50 11.08 -22.41
C GLY A 206 -0.46 11.21 -23.58
N SER A 207 0.17 11.25 -24.75
CA SER A 207 -0.49 11.33 -26.06
C SER A 207 0.20 10.43 -27.07
N ALA A 208 -0.45 10.15 -28.19
CA ALA A 208 0.18 9.44 -29.31
C ALA A 208 1.43 10.17 -29.83
N GLU A 209 1.45 11.52 -29.79
CA GLU A 209 2.60 12.33 -30.20
C GLU A 209 3.79 12.13 -29.26
N GLU A 210 3.56 12.16 -27.94
CA GLU A 210 4.61 11.94 -26.94
C GLU A 210 5.16 10.52 -27.03
N LEU A 211 4.30 9.51 -27.12
CA LEU A 211 4.71 8.12 -27.30
C LEU A 211 5.43 7.87 -28.63
N GLY A 212 5.13 8.67 -29.66
CA GLY A 212 5.84 8.65 -30.94
C GLY A 212 7.33 9.05 -30.84
N LYS A 213 7.78 9.59 -29.73
CA LYS A 213 9.20 9.86 -29.44
C LYS A 213 9.99 8.61 -29.06
N ILE A 214 9.31 7.53 -28.66
CA ILE A 214 9.93 6.26 -28.30
C ILE A 214 10.35 5.50 -29.57
N LYS A 215 11.59 5.68 -29.98
CA LYS A 215 12.12 5.12 -31.25
C LYS A 215 13.41 4.35 -31.07
N ASP A 216 14.28 4.79 -30.15
CA ASP A 216 15.65 4.34 -30.01
C ASP A 216 15.80 3.40 -28.81
N VAL A 217 16.75 2.47 -28.88
CA VAL A 217 17.16 1.67 -27.72
C VAL A 217 18.17 2.46 -26.91
N LEU A 218 17.76 3.03 -25.79
CA LEU A 218 18.62 3.79 -24.88
C LEU A 218 19.57 2.88 -24.10
N GLY A 219 19.11 1.69 -23.73
CA GLY A 219 19.89 0.70 -22.98
C GLY A 219 19.34 -0.68 -23.15
N SER A 220 20.25 -1.67 -23.12
CA SER A 220 19.90 -3.08 -23.24
C SER A 220 20.82 -3.92 -22.37
N PHE A 221 20.28 -4.98 -21.79
CA PHE A 221 21.08 -5.98 -21.09
C PHE A 221 20.41 -7.35 -21.10
N LYS A 222 21.22 -8.41 -20.96
CA LYS A 222 20.73 -9.78 -20.90
C LYS A 222 21.55 -10.65 -19.95
N THR A 223 20.89 -11.59 -19.32
CA THR A 223 21.55 -12.63 -18.51
C THR A 223 21.02 -14.01 -18.87
N SER A 224 21.85 -15.06 -18.64
CA SER A 224 21.47 -16.44 -18.91
C SER A 224 20.98 -17.14 -17.65
N PHE A 225 19.88 -17.91 -17.77
CA PHE A 225 19.36 -18.80 -16.73
C PHE A 225 19.33 -20.28 -17.18
N LYS A 226 20.27 -20.68 -18.05
CA LYS A 226 20.35 -22.04 -18.60
C LYS A 226 20.46 -23.13 -17.53
N SER A 227 21.11 -22.85 -16.40
CA SER A 227 21.26 -23.76 -15.26
C SER A 227 20.01 -23.89 -14.39
N SER A 228 18.95 -23.15 -14.68
CA SER A 228 17.71 -23.15 -13.89
C SER A 228 16.85 -24.36 -14.22
N ASN A 229 16.25 -24.95 -13.16
CA ASN A 229 15.19 -25.94 -13.29
C ASN A 229 13.91 -25.31 -13.91
N THR A 230 12.88 -26.09 -14.07
CA THR A 230 11.60 -25.67 -14.69
C THR A 230 10.93 -24.56 -13.90
N GLU A 231 10.82 -24.73 -12.58
CA GLU A 231 10.12 -23.83 -11.66
C GLU A 231 10.80 -22.46 -11.63
N ARG A 232 12.12 -22.43 -11.48
CA ARG A 232 12.90 -21.18 -11.52
C ARG A 232 12.82 -20.51 -12.89
N SER A 233 12.83 -21.30 -13.98
CA SER A 233 12.69 -20.77 -15.34
C SER A 233 11.31 -20.14 -15.55
N MET A 234 10.26 -20.75 -14.99
CA MET A 234 8.90 -20.21 -15.00
C MET A 234 8.85 -18.88 -14.26
N ASN A 235 9.41 -18.79 -13.04
CA ASN A 235 9.44 -17.55 -12.27
C ASN A 235 10.14 -16.41 -13.00
N VAL A 236 11.31 -16.67 -13.59
CA VAL A 236 12.07 -15.68 -14.37
C VAL A 236 11.24 -15.19 -15.56
N THR A 237 10.56 -16.10 -16.27
CA THR A 237 9.71 -15.75 -17.42
C THR A 237 8.49 -14.94 -16.98
N THR A 238 7.83 -15.34 -15.89
CA THR A 238 6.64 -14.65 -15.34
C THR A 238 6.99 -13.24 -14.88
N GLY A 239 8.03 -13.06 -14.05
CA GLY A 239 8.44 -11.73 -13.62
C GLY A 239 8.89 -10.82 -14.77
N THR A 240 9.53 -11.38 -15.79
CA THR A 240 9.87 -10.63 -17.02
C THR A 240 8.62 -10.17 -17.77
N LYS A 241 7.60 -11.01 -17.87
CA LYS A 241 6.30 -10.66 -18.51
C LYS A 241 5.56 -9.56 -17.76
N HIS A 242 5.59 -9.56 -16.43
CA HIS A 242 4.92 -8.54 -15.62
C HIS A 242 5.52 -7.15 -15.85
N ILE A 243 6.82 -7.06 -16.09
CA ILE A 243 7.52 -5.79 -16.35
C ILE A 243 7.38 -5.34 -17.81
N ASN A 244 7.21 -6.30 -18.73
CA ASN A 244 7.16 -6.02 -20.15
C ASN A 244 5.97 -5.14 -20.55
N GLY A 245 6.20 -4.13 -21.35
CA GLY A 245 5.15 -3.26 -21.86
C GLY A 245 4.92 -2.01 -21.01
N THR A 246 5.68 -1.82 -19.94
CA THR A 246 5.56 -0.64 -19.08
C THR A 246 6.03 0.61 -19.85
N VAL A 247 5.21 1.65 -19.83
CA VAL A 247 5.56 3.01 -20.21
C VAL A 247 5.75 3.83 -18.95
N LEU A 248 6.84 4.58 -18.87
CA LEU A 248 7.07 5.56 -17.80
C LEU A 248 7.20 6.94 -18.41
N TYR A 249 6.39 7.87 -17.94
CA TYR A 249 6.45 9.27 -18.33
C TYR A 249 7.58 10.00 -17.56
N PRO A 250 8.03 11.16 -18.05
CA PRO A 250 9.06 11.95 -17.38
C PRO A 250 8.74 12.17 -15.90
N GLY A 251 9.69 11.85 -15.02
CA GLY A 251 9.55 12.00 -13.58
C GLY A 251 8.92 10.81 -12.84
N GLU A 252 8.26 9.87 -13.53
CA GLU A 252 7.69 8.68 -12.89
C GLU A 252 8.78 7.73 -12.39
N VAL A 253 8.49 7.09 -11.26
CA VAL A 253 9.37 6.11 -10.61
C VAL A 253 8.79 4.71 -10.80
N PHE A 254 9.63 3.80 -11.28
CA PHE A 254 9.33 2.37 -11.40
C PHE A 254 9.80 1.62 -10.14
N SER A 255 8.97 0.75 -9.61
CA SER A 255 9.27 -0.19 -8.53
C SER A 255 9.23 -1.61 -9.06
N THR A 256 10.36 -2.30 -9.06
CA THR A 256 10.40 -3.70 -9.54
C THR A 256 9.51 -4.59 -8.68
N TYR A 257 9.51 -4.38 -7.35
CA TYR A 257 8.70 -5.17 -6.42
C TYR A 257 7.20 -5.05 -6.71
N GLU A 258 6.70 -3.84 -6.93
CA GLU A 258 5.28 -3.60 -7.23
C GLU A 258 4.83 -4.32 -8.50
N TYR A 259 5.66 -4.35 -9.53
CA TYR A 259 5.30 -4.97 -10.80
C TYR A 259 5.35 -6.50 -10.77
N VAL A 260 6.25 -7.11 -9.98
CA VAL A 260 6.40 -8.57 -9.95
C VAL A 260 5.57 -9.25 -8.86
N THR A 261 4.99 -8.51 -7.94
CA THR A 261 4.14 -9.05 -6.87
C THR A 261 2.65 -9.03 -7.23
N PRO A 262 1.80 -9.82 -6.52
CA PRO A 262 2.14 -10.78 -5.45
C PRO A 262 2.78 -12.05 -5.98
N PHE A 263 3.71 -12.63 -5.21
CA PHE A 263 4.28 -13.94 -5.51
C PHE A 263 3.30 -15.03 -5.08
N SER A 264 2.54 -15.55 -6.03
CA SER A 264 1.58 -16.62 -5.82
C SER A 264 1.51 -17.54 -7.04
N GLU A 265 1.02 -18.77 -6.86
CA GLU A 265 0.78 -19.71 -7.95
C GLU A 265 -0.26 -19.18 -8.94
N GLU A 266 -1.27 -18.45 -8.45
CA GLU A 266 -2.29 -17.81 -9.27
C GLU A 266 -1.70 -16.78 -10.24
N ASN A 267 -0.63 -16.09 -9.83
CA ASN A 267 0.14 -15.17 -10.67
C ASN A 267 1.22 -15.84 -11.52
N GLY A 268 1.25 -17.18 -11.56
CA GLY A 268 2.15 -17.96 -12.40
C GLY A 268 3.54 -18.15 -11.80
N TYR A 269 3.72 -18.00 -10.49
CA TYR A 269 4.98 -18.31 -9.79
C TYR A 269 4.95 -19.69 -9.17
N ALA A 270 6.13 -20.29 -9.00
CA ALA A 270 6.33 -21.59 -8.37
C ALA A 270 7.39 -21.52 -7.26
N MET A 271 7.43 -22.58 -6.44
CA MET A 271 8.50 -22.79 -5.45
C MET A 271 9.82 -23.06 -6.17
N ALA A 272 10.85 -22.28 -5.86
CA ALA A 272 12.20 -22.46 -6.39
C ALA A 272 13.25 -21.88 -5.45
N GLY A 273 14.51 -22.28 -5.63
CA GLY A 273 15.61 -21.86 -4.77
C GLY A 273 15.85 -20.36 -4.79
N SER A 274 15.91 -19.78 -3.60
CA SER A 274 16.24 -18.39 -3.30
C SER A 274 17.37 -18.32 -2.28
N TYR A 275 18.13 -17.21 -2.28
CA TYR A 275 19.14 -16.96 -1.26
C TYR A 275 18.54 -16.30 -0.03
N LEU A 276 18.67 -16.96 1.12
CA LEU A 276 18.26 -16.41 2.42
C LEU A 276 19.34 -16.69 3.47
N ASN A 277 19.88 -15.65 4.11
CA ASN A 277 20.86 -15.75 5.20
C ASN A 277 22.07 -16.68 4.89
N GLY A 278 22.60 -16.62 3.67
CA GLY A 278 23.75 -17.41 3.28
C GLY A 278 23.44 -18.84 2.84
N LYS A 279 22.18 -19.22 2.75
CA LYS A 279 21.72 -20.55 2.31
C LYS A 279 20.76 -20.43 1.14
N VAL A 280 20.67 -21.55 0.39
CA VAL A 280 19.61 -21.70 -0.62
C VAL A 280 18.39 -22.31 0.09
N VAL A 281 17.25 -21.61 -0.01
CA VAL A 281 15.95 -22.06 0.51
C VAL A 281 14.91 -21.97 -0.59
N ASP A 282 13.96 -22.87 -0.60
CA ASP A 282 12.86 -22.78 -1.55
C ASP A 282 11.86 -21.72 -1.12
N SER A 283 11.46 -20.85 -2.04
CA SER A 283 10.42 -19.85 -1.86
C SER A 283 9.65 -19.61 -3.17
N ILE A 284 8.39 -19.19 -3.08
CA ILE A 284 7.63 -18.77 -4.26
C ILE A 284 8.31 -17.55 -4.86
N GLY A 285 8.51 -17.56 -6.19
CA GLY A 285 9.21 -16.50 -6.90
C GLY A 285 10.74 -16.60 -6.88
N GLY A 286 11.32 -17.74 -6.46
CA GLY A 286 12.77 -17.97 -6.53
C GLY A 286 13.29 -17.74 -7.94
N GLY A 287 14.32 -16.86 -8.08
CA GLY A 287 14.89 -16.44 -9.36
C GLY A 287 14.59 -15.01 -9.80
N ILE A 288 13.61 -14.33 -9.19
CA ILE A 288 13.19 -12.96 -9.56
C ILE A 288 14.30 -11.92 -9.40
N CYS A 289 15.21 -12.08 -8.44
CA CYS A 289 16.38 -11.20 -8.34
C CYS A 289 17.27 -11.20 -9.59
N GLN A 290 17.22 -12.23 -10.43
CA GLN A 290 17.91 -12.21 -11.73
C GLN A 290 17.17 -11.30 -12.72
N VAL A 291 15.85 -11.26 -12.70
CA VAL A 291 15.02 -10.32 -13.49
C VAL A 291 15.36 -8.90 -13.09
N SER A 292 15.30 -8.59 -11.79
CA SER A 292 15.65 -7.28 -11.23
C SER A 292 17.08 -6.85 -11.60
N SER A 293 18.08 -7.73 -11.46
CA SER A 293 19.47 -7.40 -11.79
C SER A 293 19.69 -7.20 -13.30
N THR A 294 18.94 -7.93 -14.14
CA THR A 294 19.03 -7.73 -15.60
C THR A 294 18.42 -6.39 -16.00
N LEU A 295 17.25 -6.06 -15.43
CA LEU A 295 16.61 -4.75 -15.62
C LEU A 295 17.52 -3.62 -15.14
N TYR A 296 18.13 -3.76 -13.95
CA TYR A 296 19.07 -2.76 -13.40
C TYR A 296 20.18 -2.42 -14.39
N ASN A 297 20.81 -3.42 -15.00
CA ASN A 297 21.88 -3.17 -15.98
C ASN A 297 21.37 -2.56 -17.28
N ALA A 298 20.15 -2.88 -17.73
CA ALA A 298 19.53 -2.22 -18.87
C ALA A 298 19.26 -0.74 -18.58
N VAL A 299 18.78 -0.43 -17.37
CA VAL A 299 18.52 0.92 -16.86
C VAL A 299 19.82 1.72 -16.71
N LEU A 300 20.91 1.09 -16.21
CA LEU A 300 22.23 1.71 -16.16
C LEU A 300 22.72 2.08 -17.56
N ASN A 301 22.56 1.19 -18.56
CA ASN A 301 22.92 1.45 -19.95
C ASN A 301 22.07 2.54 -20.60
N ALA A 302 20.83 2.70 -20.14
CA ALA A 302 19.95 3.80 -20.53
C ALA A 302 20.28 5.13 -19.81
N GLU A 303 21.17 5.08 -18.81
CA GLU A 303 21.58 6.23 -17.98
C GLU A 303 20.44 6.89 -17.20
N LEU A 304 19.42 6.12 -16.81
CA LEU A 304 18.31 6.61 -16.00
C LEU A 304 18.72 6.74 -14.53
N GLU A 305 18.02 7.57 -13.78
CA GLU A 305 18.26 7.83 -12.38
C GLU A 305 17.89 6.61 -11.51
N ILE A 306 18.84 6.10 -10.73
CA ILE A 306 18.61 5.02 -9.77
C ILE A 306 18.12 5.63 -8.46
N VAL A 307 16.88 5.29 -8.05
CA VAL A 307 16.26 5.79 -6.82
C VAL A 307 16.58 4.87 -5.64
N GLU A 308 16.50 3.55 -5.86
CA GLU A 308 16.78 2.54 -4.83
C GLU A 308 17.47 1.32 -5.45
N ARG A 309 18.54 0.86 -4.81
CA ARG A 309 19.20 -0.39 -5.19
C ARG A 309 19.90 -0.99 -3.98
N SER A 310 19.68 -2.27 -3.75
CA SER A 310 20.38 -3.04 -2.72
C SER A 310 21.18 -4.21 -3.34
N PRO A 311 22.42 -4.49 -2.87
CA PRO A 311 23.13 -5.69 -3.29
C PRO A 311 22.52 -6.94 -2.63
N HIS A 312 22.80 -8.12 -3.23
CA HIS A 312 22.59 -9.40 -2.55
C HIS A 312 23.52 -9.52 -1.34
N SER A 313 23.16 -10.39 -0.40
CA SER A 313 24.04 -10.74 0.72
C SER A 313 25.27 -11.54 0.29
N MET A 314 25.14 -12.33 -0.78
CA MET A 314 26.19 -13.14 -1.38
C MET A 314 26.36 -12.82 -2.87
N MET A 315 27.56 -13.08 -3.44
CA MET A 315 27.78 -12.87 -4.87
C MET A 315 26.89 -13.77 -5.71
N VAL A 316 26.25 -13.17 -6.72
CA VAL A 316 25.52 -13.88 -7.77
C VAL A 316 26.44 -14.10 -8.98
N THR A 317 26.13 -15.13 -9.79
CA THR A 317 27.01 -15.55 -10.90
C THR A 317 26.56 -15.04 -12.27
N TYR A 318 25.36 -14.46 -12.37
CA TYR A 318 24.78 -14.01 -13.64
C TYR A 318 25.09 -12.55 -14.01
N VAL A 319 25.67 -11.78 -13.09
CA VAL A 319 26.21 -10.43 -13.33
C VAL A 319 27.55 -10.24 -12.62
N GLN A 320 28.29 -9.20 -12.97
CA GLN A 320 29.53 -8.82 -12.28
C GLN A 320 29.22 -8.34 -10.85
N ALA A 321 30.21 -8.45 -9.96
CA ALA A 321 30.12 -7.91 -8.62
C ALA A 321 29.78 -6.42 -8.67
N SER A 322 28.87 -5.95 -7.83
CA SER A 322 28.28 -4.61 -7.78
C SER A 322 27.36 -4.24 -8.93
N ALA A 323 27.09 -5.15 -9.88
CA ALA A 323 26.12 -4.96 -10.96
C ALA A 323 24.79 -5.70 -10.73
N ASP A 324 24.55 -6.18 -9.52
CA ASP A 324 23.31 -6.82 -9.10
C ASP A 324 22.33 -5.85 -8.43
N ALA A 325 21.06 -6.21 -8.41
CA ALA A 325 20.01 -5.51 -7.67
C ALA A 325 19.09 -6.57 -7.04
N ALA A 326 19.12 -6.70 -5.71
CA ALA A 326 18.31 -7.63 -4.96
C ALA A 326 16.95 -7.01 -4.62
N ILE A 327 15.90 -7.81 -4.69
CA ILE A 327 14.59 -7.48 -4.15
C ILE A 327 14.20 -8.48 -3.06
N ALA A 328 13.63 -8.01 -1.95
CA ALA A 328 13.23 -8.85 -0.83
C ALA A 328 12.17 -8.14 0.02
N GLY A 329 10.93 -8.58 -0.09
CA GLY A 329 9.81 -7.94 0.60
C GLY A 329 9.76 -6.44 0.32
N THR A 330 9.28 -5.68 1.28
CA THR A 330 9.16 -4.20 1.19
C THR A 330 10.44 -3.47 1.60
N TYR A 331 11.47 -4.19 2.09
CA TYR A 331 12.71 -3.59 2.64
C TYR A 331 13.90 -3.55 1.67
N LYS A 332 13.80 -4.22 0.52
CA LYS A 332 14.75 -4.13 -0.60
C LYS A 332 13.99 -4.12 -1.90
N ASP A 333 14.14 -3.04 -2.64
CA ASP A 333 13.59 -2.91 -3.98
C ASP A 333 14.66 -2.41 -4.95
N PHE A 334 14.38 -2.56 -6.23
CA PHE A 334 15.06 -1.85 -7.28
C PHE A 334 14.10 -0.84 -7.88
N LYS A 335 14.37 0.45 -7.61
CA LYS A 335 13.59 1.57 -8.14
C LYS A 335 14.46 2.48 -8.98
N PHE A 336 13.90 2.94 -10.07
CA PHE A 336 14.51 3.94 -10.93
C PHE A 336 13.46 4.94 -11.44
N LYS A 337 13.92 6.10 -11.83
CA LYS A 337 13.08 7.19 -12.32
C LYS A 337 13.35 7.41 -13.81
N ASN A 338 12.31 7.65 -14.58
CA ASN A 338 12.51 8.23 -15.91
C ASN A 338 12.99 9.68 -15.74
N SER A 339 14.30 9.87 -15.83
CA SER A 339 14.98 11.16 -15.71
C SER A 339 15.18 11.86 -17.06
N THR A 340 14.54 11.37 -18.13
CA THR A 340 14.56 12.00 -19.46
C THR A 340 13.34 12.91 -19.65
N ASP A 341 13.38 13.75 -20.69
CA ASP A 341 12.30 14.67 -21.03
C ASP A 341 11.20 14.03 -21.92
N ALA A 342 11.29 12.72 -22.19
CA ALA A 342 10.36 11.98 -23.02
C ALA A 342 9.94 10.66 -22.34
N PRO A 343 8.79 10.08 -22.69
CA PRO A 343 8.40 8.77 -22.20
C PRO A 343 9.42 7.68 -22.60
N ILE A 344 9.54 6.67 -21.77
CA ILE A 344 10.32 5.44 -22.06
C ILE A 344 9.40 4.22 -22.05
N TYR A 345 9.81 3.19 -22.77
CA TYR A 345 9.12 1.90 -22.84
C TYR A 345 10.09 0.77 -22.43
N ILE A 346 9.63 -0.10 -21.56
CA ILE A 346 10.39 -1.26 -21.09
C ILE A 346 9.91 -2.50 -21.84
N GLU A 347 10.76 -3.04 -22.71
CA GLU A 347 10.56 -4.36 -23.30
C GLU A 347 11.31 -5.40 -22.49
N GLY A 348 10.59 -6.42 -22.00
CA GLY A 348 11.17 -7.58 -21.31
C GLY A 348 10.71 -8.88 -21.94
N TYR A 349 11.63 -9.76 -22.28
CA TYR A 349 11.31 -11.09 -22.81
C TYR A 349 12.35 -12.13 -22.44
N THR A 350 11.95 -13.41 -22.54
CA THR A 350 12.85 -14.54 -22.43
C THR A 350 12.99 -15.24 -23.77
N THR A 351 14.19 -15.75 -24.06
CA THR A 351 14.48 -16.49 -25.31
C THR A 351 14.42 -18.00 -25.10
N ASP A 352 14.25 -18.78 -26.17
CA ASP A 352 14.33 -20.24 -26.14
C ASP A 352 15.68 -20.75 -25.63
N GLY A 353 16.74 -19.95 -25.79
CA GLY A 353 18.07 -20.20 -25.24
C GLY A 353 18.21 -19.91 -23.73
N LYS A 354 17.09 -19.75 -23.01
CA LYS A 354 17.05 -19.39 -21.58
C LYS A 354 17.87 -18.15 -21.25
N GLN A 355 17.62 -17.05 -21.94
CA GLN A 355 18.13 -15.73 -21.60
C GLN A 355 16.95 -14.82 -21.26
N VAL A 356 17.08 -14.01 -20.23
CA VAL A 356 16.22 -12.87 -19.94
C VAL A 356 16.87 -11.62 -20.54
N VAL A 357 16.08 -10.83 -21.27
CA VAL A 357 16.52 -9.62 -21.99
C VAL A 357 15.62 -8.47 -21.60
N PHE A 358 16.21 -7.33 -21.29
CA PHE A 358 15.50 -6.04 -21.19
C PHE A 358 16.10 -5.04 -22.15
N ASN A 359 15.21 -4.32 -22.86
CA ASN A 359 15.52 -3.16 -23.68
C ASN A 359 14.72 -1.97 -23.15
N ILE A 360 15.38 -0.86 -22.94
CA ILE A 360 14.75 0.42 -22.59
C ILE A 360 14.71 1.26 -23.87
N TYR A 361 13.52 1.53 -24.36
CA TYR A 361 13.30 2.39 -25.52
C TYR A 361 12.93 3.80 -25.08
N GLY A 362 13.33 4.80 -25.85
CA GLY A 362 13.01 6.20 -25.63
C GLY A 362 13.44 7.08 -26.77
N GLN A 363 13.71 8.35 -26.50
CA GLN A 363 14.30 9.30 -27.42
C GLN A 363 15.79 9.45 -27.13
N GLU A 364 16.65 9.05 -28.07
CA GLU A 364 18.10 9.22 -27.92
C GLU A 364 18.47 10.69 -28.06
N THR A 365 19.09 11.25 -27.05
CA THR A 365 19.56 12.65 -26.99
C THR A 365 21.07 12.75 -26.77
N ARG A 366 21.73 11.63 -26.50
CA ARG A 366 23.16 11.58 -26.26
C ARG A 366 23.94 11.72 -27.57
N PRO A 367 25.07 12.42 -27.59
CA PRO A 367 25.90 12.55 -28.80
C PRO A 367 26.35 11.18 -29.34
N SER A 368 26.31 11.01 -30.67
CA SER A 368 26.63 9.72 -31.31
C SER A 368 28.09 9.26 -31.14
N ASN A 369 28.99 10.19 -30.84
CA ASN A 369 30.42 9.91 -30.54
C ASN A 369 30.68 9.58 -29.06
N ARG A 370 29.63 9.57 -28.23
CA ARG A 370 29.71 9.24 -26.82
C ARG A 370 29.30 7.80 -26.59
N THR A 371 30.11 7.06 -25.86
CA THR A 371 29.82 5.69 -25.42
C THR A 371 30.08 5.56 -23.93
N ILE A 372 29.37 4.62 -23.29
CA ILE A 372 29.55 4.31 -21.87
C ILE A 372 29.90 2.84 -21.68
N LYS A 373 30.60 2.56 -20.61
CA LYS A 373 30.94 1.21 -20.18
C LYS A 373 30.82 1.13 -18.65
N PHE A 374 30.31 0.00 -18.16
CA PHE A 374 30.30 -0.28 -16.73
C PHE A 374 31.39 -1.31 -16.40
N THR A 375 32.29 -0.95 -15.48
CA THR A 375 33.38 -1.80 -15.05
C THR A 375 33.33 -1.98 -13.53
N ASN A 376 33.56 -3.22 -13.06
CA ASN A 376 33.64 -3.48 -11.64
C ASN A 376 35.11 -3.48 -11.18
N LYS A 377 35.32 -3.04 -9.94
CA LYS A 377 36.62 -3.13 -9.25
C LYS A 377 36.42 -3.94 -7.97
N VAL A 378 37.03 -5.11 -7.93
CA VAL A 378 37.12 -5.91 -6.70
C VAL A 378 38.17 -5.29 -5.79
N LEU A 379 37.77 -4.89 -4.59
CA LEU A 379 38.64 -4.27 -3.59
C LEU A 379 39.23 -5.31 -2.66
N GLU A 380 38.43 -6.34 -2.34
CA GLU A 380 38.80 -7.41 -1.41
C GLU A 380 38.04 -8.69 -1.76
N SER A 381 38.69 -9.84 -1.63
CA SER A 381 38.07 -11.14 -1.77
C SER A 381 38.48 -12.02 -0.59
N THR A 382 37.47 -12.58 0.09
CA THR A 382 37.67 -13.53 1.21
C THR A 382 37.24 -14.91 0.74
N PRO A 383 38.16 -15.88 0.64
CA PRO A 383 37.83 -17.24 0.22
C PRO A 383 36.86 -17.91 1.20
N ALA A 384 35.92 -18.71 0.66
CA ALA A 384 35.06 -19.59 1.46
C ALA A 384 35.92 -20.68 2.12
N GLY A 385 35.69 -20.92 3.38
CA GLY A 385 36.21 -22.08 4.10
C GLY A 385 35.40 -23.37 3.78
N THR A 386 35.85 -24.50 4.34
CA THR A 386 35.05 -25.73 4.37
C THR A 386 34.80 -26.14 5.82
N LYS A 387 33.56 -26.47 6.15
CA LYS A 387 33.14 -26.99 7.46
C LYS A 387 32.49 -28.34 7.27
N LEU A 388 32.84 -29.29 8.16
CA LEU A 388 32.28 -30.62 8.18
C LEU A 388 31.32 -30.77 9.35
N TYR A 389 30.20 -31.44 9.14
CA TYR A 389 29.17 -31.65 10.15
C TYR A 389 28.75 -33.11 10.21
N ALA A 390 28.52 -33.60 11.43
CA ALA A 390 27.91 -34.89 11.68
C ALA A 390 26.38 -34.74 11.70
N ASP A 391 25.66 -35.61 10.99
CA ASP A 391 24.20 -35.68 10.98
C ASP A 391 23.76 -37.03 11.58
N ALA A 392 23.27 -36.98 12.81
CA ALA A 392 22.80 -38.14 13.55
C ALA A 392 21.46 -38.70 13.03
N ALA A 393 20.73 -37.95 12.24
CA ALA A 393 19.47 -38.38 11.65
C ALA A 393 19.70 -39.25 10.39
N GLN A 394 20.88 -39.15 9.78
CA GLN A 394 21.23 -39.83 8.53
C GLN A 394 22.15 -41.03 8.78
N GLY A 395 21.95 -42.09 7.99
CA GLY A 395 22.79 -43.30 8.02
C GLY A 395 24.19 -43.06 7.49
N ILE A 396 25.16 -43.92 7.95
CA ILE A 396 26.52 -43.97 7.41
C ILE A 396 26.47 -44.19 5.89
N GLY A 397 27.24 -43.40 5.13
CA GLY A 397 27.20 -43.35 3.66
C GLY A 397 26.44 -42.15 3.11
N TYR A 398 25.58 -41.50 3.92
CA TYR A 398 24.98 -40.24 3.52
C TYR A 398 26.00 -39.10 3.51
N ARG A 399 26.02 -38.37 2.42
CA ARG A 399 26.84 -37.17 2.27
C ARG A 399 26.04 -36.09 1.52
N HIS A 400 25.88 -34.92 2.14
CA HIS A 400 25.26 -33.76 1.53
C HIS A 400 26.21 -32.57 1.55
N VAL A 401 26.27 -31.80 0.46
CA VAL A 401 27.17 -30.66 0.32
C VAL A 401 26.36 -29.39 0.02
N GLU A 402 26.45 -28.40 0.89
CA GLU A 402 26.05 -27.04 0.62
C GLU A 402 27.24 -26.26 0.07
N SER A 403 27.09 -25.62 -1.09
CA SER A 403 28.19 -24.86 -1.72
C SER A 403 28.54 -23.62 -0.92
N GLY A 404 29.82 -23.35 -0.78
CA GLY A 404 30.33 -22.09 -0.21
C GLY A 404 30.37 -20.97 -1.24
N HIS A 405 30.38 -19.74 -0.75
CA HIS A 405 30.51 -18.54 -1.58
C HIS A 405 31.61 -17.64 -1.01
N ASN A 406 32.51 -17.19 -1.87
CA ASN A 406 33.53 -16.23 -1.48
C ASN A 406 32.88 -14.89 -1.08
N GLY A 407 33.36 -14.29 0.00
CA GLY A 407 33.07 -12.91 0.33
C GLY A 407 33.77 -11.95 -0.64
N CYS A 408 33.15 -10.81 -0.92
CA CYS A 408 33.71 -9.85 -1.85
C CYS A 408 33.26 -8.44 -1.51
N ARG A 409 34.22 -7.50 -1.51
CA ARG A 409 33.92 -6.06 -1.56
C ARG A 409 34.25 -5.53 -2.94
N ALA A 410 33.28 -4.91 -3.59
CA ALA A 410 33.43 -4.43 -4.95
C ALA A 410 32.77 -3.07 -5.16
N GLU A 411 33.22 -2.36 -6.15
CA GLU A 411 32.64 -1.10 -6.62
C GLU A 411 32.32 -1.24 -8.12
N LEU A 412 31.27 -0.55 -8.56
CA LEU A 412 30.89 -0.42 -9.97
C LEU A 412 31.17 1.00 -10.42
N TYR A 413 31.85 1.15 -11.55
CA TYR A 413 32.20 2.42 -12.16
C TYR A 413 31.51 2.55 -13.52
N LYS A 414 31.01 3.75 -13.81
CA LYS A 414 30.58 4.18 -15.13
C LYS A 414 31.73 4.94 -15.76
N GLU A 415 32.19 4.46 -16.89
CA GLU A 415 33.21 5.08 -17.72
C GLU A 415 32.56 5.69 -18.95
N VAL A 416 32.84 6.98 -19.21
CA VAL A 416 32.34 7.72 -20.36
C VAL A 416 33.50 7.93 -21.33
N TYR A 417 33.25 7.62 -22.58
CA TYR A 417 34.22 7.79 -23.67
C TYR A 417 33.66 8.74 -24.73
N ILE A 418 34.49 9.68 -25.17
CA ILE A 418 34.20 10.56 -26.31
C ILE A 418 35.19 10.25 -27.42
N ASN A 419 34.69 9.93 -28.61
CA ASN A 419 35.53 9.46 -29.73
C ASN A 419 36.49 8.32 -29.36
N GLY A 420 36.06 7.42 -28.45
CA GLY A 420 36.90 6.31 -27.97
C GLY A 420 37.92 6.66 -26.89
N VAL A 421 38.04 7.91 -26.49
CA VAL A 421 38.93 8.37 -25.41
C VAL A 421 38.15 8.46 -24.11
N LEU A 422 38.72 7.91 -23.03
CA LEU A 422 38.11 7.99 -21.69
C LEU A 422 38.08 9.45 -21.22
N GLU A 423 36.87 9.96 -20.99
CA GLU A 423 36.62 11.32 -20.47
C GLU A 423 36.45 11.32 -18.97
N SER A 424 35.66 10.36 -18.45
CA SER A 424 35.40 10.29 -17.01
C SER A 424 35.18 8.84 -16.55
N SER A 425 35.48 8.59 -15.25
CA SER A 425 35.18 7.36 -14.57
C SER A 425 34.59 7.69 -13.21
N THR A 426 33.30 7.39 -13.02
CA THR A 426 32.56 7.75 -11.81
C THR A 426 32.03 6.49 -11.13
N ARG A 427 32.22 6.39 -9.81
CA ARG A 427 31.68 5.28 -9.03
C ARG A 427 30.15 5.39 -8.95
N VAL A 428 29.46 4.35 -9.42
CA VAL A 428 28.00 4.21 -9.38
C VAL A 428 27.55 3.68 -8.03
N ASN A 429 28.18 2.61 -7.56
CA ASN A 429 27.83 2.01 -6.27
C ASN A 429 29.00 1.21 -5.66
N LYS A 430 28.78 0.73 -4.44
CA LYS A 430 29.65 -0.16 -3.68
C LYS A 430 28.82 -1.28 -3.08
N SER A 431 29.35 -2.50 -3.08
CA SER A 431 28.70 -3.69 -2.54
C SER A 431 29.64 -4.47 -1.63
N ASN A 432 29.05 -5.09 -0.61
CA ASN A 432 29.74 -5.98 0.30
C ASN A 432 28.98 -7.31 0.35
N TYR A 433 29.61 -8.36 -0.13
CA TYR A 433 29.08 -9.72 -0.18
C TYR A 433 29.71 -10.54 0.93
N GLN A 434 28.85 -11.20 1.71
CA GLN A 434 29.27 -12.02 2.83
C GLN A 434 29.92 -13.33 2.33
N VAL A 435 30.94 -13.80 3.05
CA VAL A 435 31.48 -15.13 2.86
C VAL A 435 30.50 -16.16 3.47
N SER A 436 30.30 -17.27 2.78
CA SER A 436 29.57 -18.43 3.28
C SER A 436 30.45 -19.68 3.09
N ASP A 437 30.74 -20.39 4.15
CA ASP A 437 31.55 -21.57 4.09
C ASP A 437 30.84 -22.72 3.33
N ARG A 438 31.60 -23.53 2.63
CA ARG A 438 31.14 -24.81 2.10
C ARG A 438 30.87 -25.75 3.28
N CYS A 439 29.65 -26.28 3.42
CA CYS A 439 29.28 -27.20 4.49
C CYS A 439 29.09 -28.60 3.93
N VAL A 440 29.78 -29.59 4.53
CA VAL A 440 29.64 -31.00 4.18
C VAL A 440 29.06 -31.74 5.37
N TYR A 441 27.93 -32.37 5.18
CA TYR A 441 27.21 -33.14 6.19
C TYR A 441 27.42 -34.63 5.93
N TYR A 442 27.82 -35.37 6.97
CA TYR A 442 28.01 -36.81 6.93
C TYR A 442 27.03 -37.49 7.88
N GLY A 443 26.28 -38.48 7.41
CA GLY A 443 25.44 -39.34 8.23
C GLY A 443 26.32 -40.22 9.17
N ILE A 444 25.96 -40.20 10.46
CA ILE A 444 26.72 -40.95 11.48
C ILE A 444 25.87 -42.01 12.19
N ASN A 445 24.61 -42.23 11.76
CA ASN A 445 23.76 -43.26 12.34
C ASN A 445 24.08 -44.63 11.75
N GLY A 446 24.62 -45.53 12.58
CA GLY A 446 25.02 -46.90 12.17
C GLY A 446 26.02 -47.55 13.11
N ASP A 447 26.99 -48.31 12.56
CA ASP A 447 28.02 -48.97 13.35
C ASP A 447 28.77 -47.98 14.24
N PRO A 448 28.86 -48.25 15.57
CA PRO A 448 29.49 -47.31 16.52
C PRO A 448 30.98 -47.06 16.22
N GLY A 449 31.72 -48.03 15.71
CA GLY A 449 33.13 -47.87 15.40
C GLY A 449 33.34 -46.97 14.18
N VAL A 450 32.56 -47.17 13.11
CA VAL A 450 32.57 -46.33 11.92
C VAL A 450 32.09 -44.91 12.24
N SER A 451 31.04 -44.78 13.05
CA SER A 451 30.52 -43.51 13.50
C SER A 451 31.57 -42.70 14.27
N ALA A 452 32.29 -43.34 15.22
CA ALA A 452 33.36 -42.69 15.98
C ALA A 452 34.52 -42.25 15.09
N GLN A 453 34.88 -43.05 14.10
CA GLN A 453 35.94 -42.72 13.11
C GLN A 453 35.50 -41.51 12.24
N LEU A 454 34.25 -41.49 11.74
CA LEU A 454 33.70 -40.36 11.00
C LEU A 454 33.73 -39.09 11.84
N GLN A 455 33.23 -39.14 13.07
CA GLN A 455 33.21 -38.00 13.98
C GLN A 455 34.64 -37.47 14.27
N HIS A 456 35.62 -38.32 14.37
CA HIS A 456 37.02 -37.94 14.53
C HIS A 456 37.54 -37.15 13.31
N TYR A 457 37.28 -37.61 12.06
CA TYR A 457 37.68 -36.87 10.86
C TYR A 457 36.90 -35.58 10.68
N ILE A 458 35.61 -35.58 11.01
CA ILE A 458 34.77 -34.36 10.99
C ILE A 458 35.33 -33.32 11.95
N ALA A 459 35.62 -33.69 13.20
CA ALA A 459 36.18 -32.78 14.19
C ALA A 459 37.58 -32.24 13.79
N ALA A 460 38.35 -33.03 13.09
CA ALA A 460 39.66 -32.67 12.55
C ALA A 460 39.57 -31.81 11.26
N GLY A 461 38.39 -31.60 10.69
CA GLY A 461 38.20 -30.94 9.38
C GLY A 461 38.79 -31.72 8.21
N ASN A 462 39.00 -33.01 8.36
CA ASN A 462 39.66 -33.90 7.36
C ASN A 462 38.58 -34.52 6.45
N GLU A 463 38.21 -33.81 5.39
CA GLU A 463 37.19 -34.28 4.42
C GLU A 463 37.66 -35.56 3.69
N ALA A 464 38.95 -35.64 3.34
CA ALA A 464 39.50 -36.83 2.65
C ALA A 464 39.38 -38.07 3.52
N GLY A 465 39.70 -37.96 4.83
CA GLY A 465 39.54 -39.05 5.78
C GLY A 465 38.08 -39.47 5.98
N ALA A 466 37.16 -38.49 6.08
CA ALA A 466 35.74 -38.77 6.18
C ALA A 466 35.18 -39.45 4.93
N ASN A 467 35.57 -39.00 3.74
CA ASN A 467 35.18 -39.64 2.46
C ASN A 467 35.66 -41.07 2.37
N ALA A 468 36.92 -41.35 2.77
CA ALA A 468 37.48 -42.72 2.74
C ALA A 468 36.69 -43.69 3.63
N VAL A 469 36.19 -43.20 4.79
CA VAL A 469 35.39 -44.05 5.71
C VAL A 469 34.04 -44.45 5.11
N ILE A 470 33.43 -43.60 4.29
CA ILE A 470 32.14 -43.89 3.64
C ILE A 470 32.27 -44.47 2.23
N GLY A 471 33.51 -44.74 1.77
CA GLY A 471 33.77 -45.36 0.48
C GLY A 471 33.60 -44.42 -0.72
N GLN A 472 33.81 -43.12 -0.54
CA GLN A 472 33.76 -42.07 -1.57
C GLN A 472 35.13 -41.46 -1.85
#